data_166cbd8020e57c657120e4b6005cd5fb
#
_entry.id   166cbd8020e57c657120e4b6005cd5fb
#
_cell.length_a   1.000
_cell.length_b   1.000
_cell.length_c   1.000
_cell.angle_alpha   90.00
_cell.angle_beta   90.00
_cell.angle_gamma   90.00
#
_symmetry.space_group_name_H-M   'P 1'
#
loop_
_entity.id
_entity.type
_entity.pdbx_description
1 polymer ?
#
loop_
_entity_poly.entity_id
_entity_poly.type
_entity_poly.pdbx_seq_one_letter_code
_entity_poly.pdbx_strand_id
1 'polypeptide(L)'
;CNSITGGAPTGHVGTLTTDSIDCSMYTDVTMVFNSFYREYTGIAKVAFSIDGGITFTDTVEVHPEIEVNERTESDYQVMVRFPQNIAGNSNVMIQFIYDGTILYNTIYNGYYFWMIDDIELMETPAHLIDLSSETFGGWWVGYQSTGDLGIDYTFNPINQAQVNPYRFEAVVANNGSSAQTNVTMHIDVQNGGTSVFSTYSNPITLNVMANDTLVTPTFTPSTLGYHQIEYWVTSDSFPTTDTIGRGTVVTDSVYAVDFDWDSDGANAGGGYYLGRSCGGQSLGNAFDMYVNDQV
;
A
#
# COMPACT_ATOMS: atom_id res chain seq x y z
N CYS A 1 22.81 16.95 8.28
CA CYS A 1 23.60 16.63 7.08
C CYS A 1 25.05 17.00 7.31
N ASN A 2 25.82 16.09 7.87
CA ASN A 2 27.26 16.32 8.13
C ASN A 2 28.11 15.39 7.28
N SER A 3 28.14 15.57 5.98
CA SER A 3 29.02 14.80 5.13
C SER A 3 30.20 15.60 4.54
N ILE A 4 30.52 16.75 5.11
CA ILE A 4 31.59 17.62 4.55
C ILE A 4 32.98 17.29 5.09
N THR A 5 33.12 16.39 6.06
CA THR A 5 34.41 16.12 6.72
C THR A 5 34.95 14.71 6.53
N GLY A 6 34.50 13.92 5.58
CA GLY A 6 35.10 12.60 5.25
C GLY A 6 35.03 11.54 6.36
N GLY A 7 34.21 11.73 7.37
CA GLY A 7 33.83 10.68 8.32
C GLY A 7 32.82 9.72 7.70
N ALA A 8 32.81 8.46 8.14
CA ALA A 8 31.75 7.52 7.77
C ALA A 8 30.39 8.18 8.09
N PRO A 9 29.39 8.08 7.19
CA PRO A 9 28.07 8.63 7.47
C PRO A 9 27.52 8.00 8.75
N THR A 10 27.26 8.79 9.75
CA THR A 10 26.57 8.36 10.97
C THR A 10 25.09 8.47 10.75
N GLY A 11 24.35 7.41 11.03
CA GLY A 11 22.89 7.47 11.05
C GLY A 11 22.39 8.62 11.93
N HIS A 12 21.29 9.19 11.58
CA HIS A 12 20.66 10.27 12.36
C HIS A 12 19.22 9.90 12.70
N VAL A 13 18.74 10.41 13.81
CA VAL A 13 17.32 10.35 14.19
C VAL A 13 16.82 11.77 14.25
N GLY A 14 15.78 12.06 13.46
CA GLY A 14 15.03 13.31 13.53
C GLY A 14 13.73 13.09 14.30
N THR A 15 13.40 13.99 15.24
CA THR A 15 12.15 13.92 15.98
C THR A 15 11.43 15.27 15.97
N LEU A 16 10.09 15.19 15.89
CA LEU A 16 9.19 16.31 16.11
C LEU A 16 8.17 15.87 17.13
N THR A 17 8.00 16.60 18.23
CA THR A 17 7.10 16.24 19.32
C THR A 17 6.05 17.33 19.51
N THR A 18 4.79 16.95 19.69
CA THR A 18 3.69 17.87 19.97
C THR A 18 3.76 18.40 21.42
N ASP A 19 3.03 19.47 21.68
CA ASP A 19 2.62 19.79 23.05
C ASP A 19 1.66 18.72 23.59
N SER A 20 1.35 18.79 24.91
CA SER A 20 0.40 17.90 25.55
C SER A 20 -1.01 18.10 25.01
N ILE A 21 -1.68 17.00 24.73
CA ILE A 21 -3.03 16.92 24.17
C ILE A 21 -3.94 16.21 25.18
N ASP A 22 -5.10 16.80 25.49
CA ASP A 22 -6.10 16.19 26.35
C ASP A 22 -7.03 15.27 25.52
N CYS A 23 -6.83 13.97 25.66
CA CYS A 23 -7.68 12.94 25.06
C CYS A 23 -8.62 12.27 26.08
N SER A 24 -8.80 12.82 27.29
CA SER A 24 -9.52 12.19 28.40
C SER A 24 -11.01 11.93 28.12
N MET A 25 -11.61 12.69 27.21
CA MET A 25 -13.03 12.56 26.85
C MET A 25 -13.29 11.52 25.75
N TYR A 26 -12.23 10.96 25.14
CA TYR A 26 -12.32 10.07 24.00
C TYR A 26 -11.94 8.66 24.39
N THR A 27 -12.64 7.68 23.83
CA THR A 27 -12.35 6.24 24.04
C THR A 27 -11.53 5.64 22.91
N ASP A 28 -11.51 6.31 21.76
CA ASP A 28 -10.80 5.88 20.56
C ASP A 28 -10.45 7.12 19.73
N VAL A 29 -9.19 7.27 19.37
CA VAL A 29 -8.68 8.44 18.67
C VAL A 29 -7.89 8.00 17.43
N THR A 30 -8.14 8.66 16.35
CA THR A 30 -7.37 8.55 15.10
C THR A 30 -6.72 9.88 14.79
N MET A 31 -5.46 9.82 14.40
CA MET A 31 -4.71 10.93 13.81
C MET A 31 -4.67 10.77 12.30
N VAL A 32 -4.95 11.84 11.60
CA VAL A 32 -4.80 11.95 10.14
C VAL A 32 -3.82 13.06 9.85
N PHE A 33 -2.93 12.86 8.89
CA PHE A 33 -1.99 13.89 8.46
C PHE A 33 -1.55 13.67 7.01
N ASN A 34 -1.18 14.74 6.34
CA ASN A 34 -0.55 14.66 5.02
C ASN A 34 0.92 14.29 5.16
N SER A 35 1.37 13.33 4.36
CA SER A 35 2.71 12.78 4.39
C SER A 35 3.32 12.76 3.00
N PHE A 36 4.56 13.22 2.89
CA PHE A 36 5.41 12.99 1.73
C PHE A 36 6.69 12.31 2.20
N TYR A 37 6.80 11.03 1.90
CA TYR A 37 7.89 10.17 2.35
C TYR A 37 8.64 9.58 1.16
N ARG A 38 9.95 9.55 1.26
CA ARG A 38 10.81 8.81 0.35
C ARG A 38 11.81 8.00 1.12
N GLU A 39 11.86 6.70 0.84
CA GLU A 39 12.71 5.76 1.57
C GLU A 39 14.07 5.54 0.90
N TYR A 40 15.10 5.46 1.76
CA TYR A 40 16.38 4.82 1.48
C TYR A 40 16.99 4.29 2.78
N THR A 41 16.35 3.32 3.44
CA THR A 41 16.76 2.77 4.73
C THR A 41 16.44 3.62 5.98
N GLY A 42 15.71 4.72 5.84
CA GLY A 42 15.12 5.42 6.98
C GLY A 42 13.73 4.85 7.29
N ILE A 43 13.34 4.77 8.55
CA ILE A 43 11.98 4.39 8.95
C ILE A 43 11.25 5.58 9.52
N ALA A 44 10.04 5.82 9.01
CA ALA A 44 9.11 6.80 9.55
C ALA A 44 8.25 6.14 10.64
N LYS A 45 8.19 6.73 11.84
CA LYS A 45 7.44 6.21 12.97
C LYS A 45 6.67 7.31 13.68
N VAL A 46 5.54 6.93 14.28
CA VAL A 46 4.82 7.76 15.24
C VAL A 46 4.84 7.05 16.59
N ALA A 47 5.26 7.75 17.62
CA ALA A 47 5.31 7.23 19.00
C ALA A 47 4.42 8.06 19.91
N PHE A 48 3.88 7.42 20.93
CA PHE A 48 2.92 8.01 21.87
C PHE A 48 3.45 7.97 23.30
N SER A 49 3.15 9.05 24.03
CA SER A 49 3.39 9.17 25.46
C SER A 49 2.09 9.52 26.17
N ILE A 50 1.89 9.01 27.39
CA ILE A 50 0.79 9.36 28.30
C ILE A 50 1.28 10.00 29.60
N ASP A 51 2.56 10.22 29.72
CA ASP A 51 3.22 10.77 30.92
C ASP A 51 3.88 12.14 30.67
N GLY A 52 3.40 12.86 29.66
CA GLY A 52 3.91 14.20 29.31
C GLY A 52 5.26 14.17 28.63
N GLY A 53 5.56 13.14 27.86
CA GLY A 53 6.77 13.05 27.05
C GLY A 53 7.99 12.50 27.82
N ILE A 54 7.80 11.96 29.02
CA ILE A 54 8.88 11.33 29.77
C ILE A 54 9.26 9.99 29.14
N THR A 55 8.24 9.20 28.73
CA THR A 55 8.44 7.95 27.99
C THR A 55 7.52 7.88 26.77
N PHE A 56 8.03 7.25 25.70
CA PHE A 56 7.28 6.93 24.49
C PHE A 56 7.33 5.41 24.31
N THR A 57 6.24 4.73 24.66
CA THR A 57 6.20 3.26 24.77
C THR A 57 5.53 2.58 23.58
N ASP A 58 4.56 3.25 22.99
CA ASP A 58 3.79 2.72 21.85
C ASP A 58 4.29 3.39 20.57
N THR A 59 4.65 2.58 19.57
CA THR A 59 5.20 3.08 18.33
C THR A 59 4.52 2.39 17.15
N VAL A 60 4.09 3.17 16.19
CA VAL A 60 3.52 2.71 14.92
C VAL A 60 4.45 3.10 13.80
N GLU A 61 4.86 2.15 12.96
CA GLU A 61 5.58 2.41 11.73
C GLU A 61 4.62 2.97 10.68
N VAL A 62 5.06 4.00 9.98
CA VAL A 62 4.33 4.66 8.91
C VAL A 62 5.02 4.34 7.60
N HIS A 63 4.25 4.00 6.59
CA HIS A 63 4.75 3.62 5.26
C HIS A 63 5.62 2.35 5.21
N PRO A 64 5.26 1.27 5.91
CA PRO A 64 6.01 0.02 5.83
C PRO A 64 6.00 -0.62 4.43
N GLU A 65 5.07 -0.19 3.56
CA GLU A 65 4.89 -0.65 2.19
C GLU A 65 5.81 0.03 1.18
N ILE A 66 6.43 1.16 1.55
CA ILE A 66 7.29 1.92 0.63
C ILE A 66 8.67 1.29 0.59
N GLU A 67 9.08 0.86 -0.60
CA GLU A 67 10.37 0.22 -0.81
C GLU A 67 11.50 1.22 -1.06
N VAL A 68 12.73 0.72 -1.00
CA VAL A 68 13.96 1.53 -1.20
C VAL A 68 13.91 2.26 -2.55
N ASN A 69 14.10 3.57 -2.51
CA ASN A 69 13.98 4.55 -3.60
C ASN A 69 12.55 4.87 -4.05
N GLU A 70 11.56 4.24 -3.49
CA GLU A 70 10.17 4.61 -3.72
C GLU A 70 9.75 5.82 -2.87
N ARG A 71 8.61 6.36 -3.18
CA ARG A 71 8.01 7.51 -2.49
C ARG A 71 6.50 7.43 -2.50
N THR A 72 5.89 8.07 -1.51
CA THR A 72 4.45 8.37 -1.56
C THR A 72 4.16 9.50 -2.57
N GLU A 73 2.90 9.68 -2.93
CA GLU A 73 2.44 10.92 -3.54
C GLU A 73 2.68 12.12 -2.58
N SER A 74 2.71 13.33 -3.12
CA SER A 74 3.10 14.53 -2.35
C SER A 74 2.11 14.94 -1.26
N ASP A 75 0.87 14.50 -1.39
CA ASP A 75 -0.27 14.81 -0.51
C ASP A 75 -0.93 13.53 0.03
N TYR A 76 -0.14 12.46 0.14
CA TYR A 76 -0.61 11.16 0.63
C TYR A 76 -1.12 11.30 2.07
N GLN A 77 -2.39 10.97 2.28
CA GLN A 77 -3.01 11.03 3.59
C GLN A 77 -2.74 9.76 4.38
N VAL A 78 -2.13 9.92 5.54
CA VAL A 78 -1.86 8.83 6.48
C VAL A 78 -2.88 8.87 7.62
N MET A 79 -3.39 7.71 7.96
CA MET A 79 -4.26 7.51 9.13
C MET A 79 -3.53 6.62 10.15
N VAL A 80 -3.36 7.13 11.36
CA VAL A 80 -2.79 6.38 12.49
C VAL A 80 -3.79 6.33 13.61
N ARG A 81 -4.33 5.16 13.88
CA ARG A 81 -5.18 4.94 15.06
C ARG A 81 -4.33 4.87 16.32
N PHE A 82 -4.75 5.54 17.38
CA PHE A 82 -4.06 5.49 18.66
C PHE A 82 -4.18 4.09 19.26
N PRO A 83 -3.12 3.57 19.89
CA PRO A 83 -3.24 2.40 20.76
C PRO A 83 -4.32 2.62 21.84
N GLN A 84 -5.05 1.58 22.18
CA GLN A 84 -6.22 1.69 23.11
C GLN A 84 -5.87 2.26 24.47
N ASN A 85 -4.64 2.10 24.95
CA ASN A 85 -4.16 2.65 26.20
C ASN A 85 -3.85 4.15 26.16
N ILE A 86 -3.84 4.77 24.98
CA ILE A 86 -3.52 6.19 24.77
C ILE A 86 -4.76 7.07 24.87
N ALA A 87 -5.86 6.67 24.24
CA ALA A 87 -7.15 7.34 24.41
C ALA A 87 -7.60 7.30 25.88
N GLY A 88 -8.36 8.30 26.33
CA GLY A 88 -8.78 8.43 27.71
C GLY A 88 -7.76 9.10 28.65
N ASN A 89 -6.59 9.50 28.16
CA ASN A 89 -5.58 10.21 28.96
C ASN A 89 -5.59 11.73 28.67
N SER A 90 -5.31 12.52 29.70
CA SER A 90 -5.29 13.98 29.62
C SER A 90 -3.92 14.59 29.29
N ASN A 91 -2.90 13.77 29.13
CA ASN A 91 -1.52 14.24 28.95
C ASN A 91 -0.80 13.44 27.87
N VAL A 92 -1.44 13.34 26.69
CA VAL A 92 -0.91 12.63 25.54
C VAL A 92 0.06 13.51 24.77
N MET A 93 1.23 12.98 24.42
CA MET A 93 2.13 13.61 23.46
C MET A 93 2.44 12.65 22.31
N ILE A 94 2.56 13.20 21.14
CA ILE A 94 2.84 12.46 19.90
C ILE A 94 4.23 12.86 19.42
N GLN A 95 5.04 11.88 19.07
CA GLN A 95 6.36 12.10 18.52
C GLN A 95 6.47 11.45 17.12
N PHE A 96 6.72 12.24 16.12
CA PHE A 96 7.09 11.80 14.79
C PHE A 96 8.60 11.56 14.78
N ILE A 97 9.02 10.40 14.31
CA ILE A 97 10.42 9.95 14.34
C ILE A 97 10.82 9.51 12.94
N TYR A 98 11.84 10.16 12.40
CA TYR A 98 12.56 9.64 11.23
C TYR A 98 13.86 8.99 11.71
N ASP A 99 13.89 7.66 11.65
CA ASP A 99 15.02 6.86 12.14
C ASP A 99 15.92 6.42 10.97
N GLY A 100 16.97 7.17 10.73
CA GLY A 100 18.00 6.87 9.72
C GLY A 100 19.20 6.11 10.28
N THR A 101 19.08 5.46 11.44
CA THR A 101 20.19 4.67 12.03
C THR A 101 20.23 3.23 11.51
N ILE A 102 19.28 2.82 10.70
CA ILE A 102 19.19 1.46 10.20
C ILE A 102 20.33 1.19 9.22
N LEU A 103 21.00 0.07 9.43
CA LEU A 103 22.15 -0.35 8.63
C LEU A 103 21.69 -1.12 7.39
N TYR A 104 21.99 -0.61 6.22
CA TYR A 104 21.97 -1.39 5.00
C TYR A 104 23.40 -1.75 4.59
N ASN A 105 23.73 -3.04 4.55
CA ASN A 105 25.07 -3.55 4.20
C ASN A 105 26.23 -2.91 4.99
N THR A 106 26.06 -2.67 6.29
CA THR A 106 27.05 -2.02 7.18
C THR A 106 27.28 -0.52 6.96
N ILE A 107 26.46 0.13 6.16
CA ILE A 107 26.55 1.57 5.92
C ILE A 107 25.26 2.23 6.45
N TYR A 108 25.37 3.29 7.25
CA TYR A 108 24.23 4.09 7.66
C TYR A 108 23.78 4.94 6.47
N ASN A 109 22.52 4.82 6.09
CA ASN A 109 22.04 5.43 4.87
C ASN A 109 20.72 6.18 5.06
N GLY A 110 20.44 6.77 6.19
CA GLY A 110 19.26 7.62 6.39
C GLY A 110 19.22 8.82 5.44
N TYR A 111 19.25 8.54 4.13
CA TYR A 111 19.08 9.54 3.09
C TYR A 111 17.61 9.77 2.85
N TYR A 112 17.27 10.78 2.09
CA TYR A 112 15.94 11.23 1.75
C TYR A 112 15.22 11.90 2.92
N PHE A 113 13.90 11.88 2.96
CA PHE A 113 13.14 12.77 3.82
C PHE A 113 11.78 12.19 4.18
N TRP A 114 11.23 12.70 5.24
CA TRP A 114 9.83 12.60 5.60
C TRP A 114 9.30 13.99 5.90
N MET A 115 8.25 14.42 5.18
CA MET A 115 7.55 15.67 5.37
C MET A 115 6.14 15.35 5.87
N ILE A 116 5.66 16.12 6.84
CA ILE A 116 4.33 15.99 7.42
C ILE A 116 3.67 17.36 7.48
N ASP A 117 2.35 17.38 7.26
CA ASP A 117 1.54 18.60 7.33
C ASP A 117 0.09 18.24 7.69
N ASP A 118 -0.72 19.26 8.01
CA ASP A 118 -2.16 19.16 8.23
C ASP A 118 -2.56 18.06 9.24
N ILE A 119 -1.91 18.03 10.41
CA ILE A 119 -2.17 17.02 11.45
C ILE A 119 -3.52 17.31 12.10
N GLU A 120 -4.43 16.35 12.02
CA GLU A 120 -5.75 16.39 12.63
C GLU A 120 -5.95 15.20 13.57
N LEU A 121 -6.57 15.42 14.72
CA LEU A 121 -7.02 14.38 15.63
C LEU A 121 -8.54 14.34 15.65
N MET A 122 -9.09 13.15 15.52
CA MET A 122 -10.53 12.94 15.53
C MET A 122 -10.92 11.73 16.37
N GLU A 123 -12.16 11.69 16.85
CA GLU A 123 -12.74 10.45 17.35
C GLU A 123 -12.81 9.43 16.20
N THR A 124 -12.32 8.22 16.45
CA THR A 124 -12.32 7.17 15.42
C THR A 124 -13.75 6.89 14.95
N PRO A 125 -14.04 6.98 13.65
CA PRO A 125 -15.37 6.62 13.16
C PRO A 125 -15.79 5.22 13.58
N ALA A 126 -17.06 5.02 13.93
CA ALA A 126 -17.54 3.70 14.31
C ALA A 126 -17.36 2.68 13.16
N HIS A 127 -17.61 3.11 11.95
CA HIS A 127 -17.57 2.28 10.75
C HIS A 127 -16.63 2.90 9.73
N LEU A 128 -15.51 2.24 9.47
CA LEU A 128 -14.51 2.65 8.49
C LEU A 128 -13.83 1.40 7.95
N ILE A 129 -14.00 1.15 6.66
CA ILE A 129 -13.35 0.05 5.96
C ILE A 129 -12.38 0.65 4.94
N ASP A 130 -11.22 0.07 4.86
CA ASP A 130 -10.21 0.36 3.85
C ASP A 130 -10.01 -0.84 2.93
N LEU A 131 -9.71 -0.55 1.66
CA LEU A 131 -9.43 -1.52 0.61
C LEU A 131 -8.07 -1.21 0.01
N SER A 132 -7.18 -2.18 -0.03
CA SER A 132 -5.82 -2.01 -0.53
C SER A 132 -5.28 -3.29 -1.17
N SER A 133 -4.11 -3.19 -1.80
CA SER A 133 -3.38 -4.33 -2.37
C SER A 133 -4.24 -5.19 -3.31
N GLU A 134 -5.03 -4.54 -4.14
CA GLU A 134 -5.89 -5.21 -5.11
C GLU A 134 -5.09 -5.78 -6.28
N THR A 135 -5.40 -7.01 -6.70
CA THR A 135 -4.84 -7.66 -7.87
C THR A 135 -5.88 -8.43 -8.68
N PHE A 136 -5.57 -8.72 -9.93
CA PHE A 136 -6.46 -9.49 -10.82
C PHE A 136 -5.75 -10.65 -11.54
N GLY A 137 -4.43 -10.70 -11.55
CA GLY A 137 -3.67 -11.73 -12.24
C GLY A 137 -3.04 -12.77 -11.34
N GLY A 138 -2.69 -12.37 -10.14
CA GLY A 138 -2.08 -13.25 -9.16
C GLY A 138 -0.76 -13.86 -9.61
N TRP A 139 0.01 -13.20 -10.46
CA TRP A 139 1.30 -13.67 -10.89
C TRP A 139 2.37 -13.34 -9.84
N TRP A 140 3.05 -14.37 -9.35
CA TRP A 140 4.03 -14.23 -8.30
C TRP A 140 5.45 -14.47 -8.82
N VAL A 141 6.37 -13.55 -8.55
CA VAL A 141 7.79 -13.71 -8.81
C VAL A 141 8.49 -13.97 -7.48
N GLY A 142 9.16 -15.11 -7.38
CA GLY A 142 9.72 -15.62 -6.12
C GLY A 142 10.78 -14.74 -5.42
N TYR A 143 11.20 -13.64 -6.01
CA TYR A 143 12.10 -12.67 -5.38
C TYR A 143 11.39 -11.43 -4.81
N GLN A 144 10.09 -11.32 -4.97
CA GLN A 144 9.31 -10.30 -4.30
C GLN A 144 9.11 -10.70 -2.86
N SER A 145 9.75 -9.98 -1.96
CA SER A 145 9.75 -10.28 -0.54
C SER A 145 8.43 -10.02 0.17
N THR A 146 7.54 -9.28 -0.47
CA THR A 146 6.24 -8.86 0.06
C THR A 146 5.09 -9.36 -0.78
N GLY A 147 5.35 -10.28 -1.70
CA GLY A 147 4.43 -10.70 -2.74
C GLY A 147 3.25 -11.52 -2.26
N ASP A 148 2.41 -10.94 -1.44
CA ASP A 148 1.25 -11.63 -0.93
C ASP A 148 0.22 -11.85 -2.04
N LEU A 149 0.12 -10.93 -3.00
CA LEU A 149 -0.89 -11.01 -4.07
C LEU A 149 -0.32 -11.07 -5.51
N GLY A 150 0.96 -10.90 -5.68
CA GLY A 150 1.63 -11.02 -6.98
C GLY A 150 1.62 -9.73 -7.82
N ILE A 151 2.07 -9.86 -9.07
CA ILE A 151 2.08 -8.79 -10.07
C ILE A 151 1.05 -9.11 -11.15
N ASP A 152 0.25 -8.12 -11.48
CA ASP A 152 -0.74 -8.25 -12.55
C ASP A 152 -0.09 -8.07 -13.93
N TYR A 153 -0.53 -8.89 -14.89
CA TYR A 153 -0.21 -8.65 -16.29
C TYR A 153 -1.05 -7.50 -16.83
N THR A 154 -0.39 -6.47 -17.32
CA THR A 154 -1.07 -5.35 -17.98
C THR A 154 -1.51 -5.70 -19.39
N PHE A 155 -0.80 -6.61 -20.07
CA PHE A 155 -1.17 -7.21 -21.34
C PHE A 155 -1.11 -8.73 -21.20
N ASN A 156 -2.20 -9.42 -21.54
CA ASN A 156 -2.31 -10.85 -21.38
C ASN A 156 -2.96 -11.50 -22.62
N PRO A 157 -2.30 -12.47 -23.30
CA PRO A 157 -2.90 -13.18 -24.40
C PRO A 157 -4.18 -13.92 -24.00
N ILE A 158 -5.21 -13.84 -24.83
CA ILE A 158 -6.53 -14.39 -24.54
C ILE A 158 -6.50 -15.90 -24.29
N ASN A 159 -5.70 -16.66 -25.05
CA ASN A 159 -5.56 -18.09 -24.88
C ASN A 159 -4.92 -18.48 -23.54
N GLN A 160 -4.02 -17.67 -23.05
CA GLN A 160 -3.40 -17.84 -21.72
C GLN A 160 -4.39 -17.49 -20.59
N ALA A 161 -5.08 -16.37 -20.72
CA ALA A 161 -6.09 -15.91 -19.77
C ALA A 161 -7.33 -16.84 -19.71
N GLN A 162 -7.64 -17.56 -20.79
CA GLN A 162 -8.71 -18.55 -20.80
C GLN A 162 -8.35 -19.85 -20.05
N VAL A 163 -7.08 -20.19 -19.98
CA VAL A 163 -6.59 -21.37 -19.23
C VAL A 163 -6.26 -21.02 -17.79
N ASN A 164 -5.75 -19.81 -17.57
CA ASN A 164 -5.53 -19.26 -16.23
C ASN A 164 -6.36 -17.97 -16.05
N PRO A 165 -7.65 -18.08 -15.70
CA PRO A 165 -8.56 -16.95 -15.58
C PRO A 165 -8.11 -15.94 -14.54
N TYR A 166 -8.51 -14.68 -14.71
CA TYR A 166 -8.28 -13.62 -13.74
C TYR A 166 -8.91 -13.94 -12.40
N ARG A 167 -8.15 -13.75 -11.34
CA ARG A 167 -8.55 -13.97 -9.96
C ARG A 167 -8.40 -12.67 -9.20
N PHE A 168 -9.50 -12.15 -8.70
CA PHE A 168 -9.53 -10.87 -8.00
C PHE A 168 -9.34 -11.09 -6.51
N GLU A 169 -8.35 -10.41 -5.97
CA GLU A 169 -8.00 -10.44 -4.54
C GLU A 169 -7.73 -9.01 -4.07
N ALA A 170 -8.05 -8.73 -2.82
CA ALA A 170 -7.65 -7.48 -2.17
C ALA A 170 -7.62 -7.65 -0.64
N VAL A 171 -6.80 -6.86 0.02
CA VAL A 171 -6.78 -6.75 1.48
C VAL A 171 -7.85 -5.75 1.92
N VAL A 172 -8.67 -6.16 2.86
CA VAL A 172 -9.72 -5.33 3.47
C VAL A 172 -9.45 -5.19 4.95
N ALA A 173 -9.37 -3.96 5.44
CA ALA A 173 -9.08 -3.64 6.84
C ALA A 173 -10.26 -2.90 7.49
N ASN A 174 -10.55 -3.23 8.76
CA ASN A 174 -11.49 -2.48 9.58
C ASN A 174 -10.74 -1.47 10.44
N ASN A 175 -10.69 -0.23 9.98
CA ASN A 175 -10.08 0.89 10.68
C ASN A 175 -11.07 1.64 11.61
N GLY A 176 -12.33 1.20 11.65
CA GLY A 176 -13.36 1.74 12.52
C GLY A 176 -13.29 1.25 13.97
N SER A 177 -14.02 1.90 14.87
CA SER A 177 -14.09 1.53 16.28
C SER A 177 -15.13 0.45 16.59
N SER A 178 -15.87 -0.03 15.59
CA SER A 178 -16.88 -1.11 15.73
C SER A 178 -16.59 -2.24 14.73
N ALA A 179 -16.91 -3.47 15.16
CA ALA A 179 -16.82 -4.63 14.26
C ALA A 179 -17.74 -4.44 13.04
N GLN A 180 -17.31 -4.94 11.89
CA GLN A 180 -18.04 -4.88 10.63
C GLN A 180 -18.54 -6.29 10.27
N THR A 181 -19.83 -6.42 10.00
CA THR A 181 -20.48 -7.67 9.56
C THR A 181 -20.83 -7.62 8.08
N ASN A 182 -20.86 -8.79 7.46
CA ASN A 182 -21.15 -8.93 6.01
C ASN A 182 -20.22 -8.10 5.12
N VAL A 183 -18.95 -8.00 5.52
CA VAL A 183 -17.94 -7.32 4.70
C VAL A 183 -17.76 -8.10 3.41
N THR A 184 -18.02 -7.46 2.29
CA THR A 184 -18.09 -8.10 0.97
C THR A 184 -17.37 -7.22 -0.05
N MET A 185 -16.39 -7.81 -0.73
CA MET A 185 -15.71 -7.17 -1.87
C MET A 185 -16.51 -7.43 -3.14
N HIS A 186 -16.72 -6.40 -3.92
CA HIS A 186 -17.40 -6.43 -5.21
C HIS A 186 -16.41 -6.13 -6.32
N ILE A 187 -16.64 -6.76 -7.46
CA ILE A 187 -15.86 -6.58 -8.69
C ILE A 187 -16.81 -6.30 -9.84
N ASP A 188 -16.47 -5.33 -10.66
CA ASP A 188 -17.07 -5.13 -11.99
C ASP A 188 -15.95 -5.04 -13.04
N VAL A 189 -16.06 -5.85 -14.09
CA VAL A 189 -15.15 -5.84 -15.22
C VAL A 189 -15.88 -5.27 -16.42
N GLN A 190 -15.34 -4.20 -16.99
CA GLN A 190 -15.91 -3.49 -18.13
C GLN A 190 -15.03 -3.61 -19.36
N ASN A 191 -15.65 -3.79 -20.53
CA ASN A 191 -15.01 -3.69 -21.84
C ASN A 191 -15.76 -2.66 -22.68
N GLY A 192 -15.07 -1.61 -23.12
CA GLY A 192 -15.68 -0.51 -23.85
C GLY A 192 -16.79 0.21 -23.08
N GLY A 193 -16.70 0.31 -21.76
CA GLY A 193 -17.67 0.95 -20.89
C GLY A 193 -18.94 0.11 -20.63
N THR A 194 -18.92 -1.17 -21.00
CA THR A 194 -20.01 -2.11 -20.72
C THR A 194 -19.53 -3.17 -19.75
N SER A 195 -20.27 -3.40 -18.66
CA SER A 195 -19.99 -4.49 -17.73
C SER A 195 -20.12 -5.85 -18.45
N VAL A 196 -19.04 -6.61 -18.45
CA VAL A 196 -18.96 -7.96 -19.06
C VAL A 196 -18.89 -9.05 -18.00
N PHE A 197 -18.58 -8.68 -16.77
CA PHE A 197 -18.56 -9.59 -15.62
C PHE A 197 -18.73 -8.80 -14.33
N SER A 198 -19.58 -9.27 -13.45
CA SER A 198 -19.74 -8.73 -12.10
C SER A 198 -19.87 -9.85 -11.09
N THR A 199 -19.16 -9.72 -9.97
CA THR A 199 -19.12 -10.74 -8.93
C THR A 199 -18.83 -10.14 -7.57
N TYR A 200 -18.84 -10.97 -6.52
CA TYR A 200 -18.51 -10.57 -5.15
C TYR A 200 -17.88 -11.73 -4.36
N SER A 201 -17.15 -11.40 -3.31
CA SER A 201 -16.55 -12.35 -2.38
C SER A 201 -17.60 -12.97 -1.46
N ASN A 202 -17.24 -14.06 -0.79
CA ASN A 202 -18.01 -14.48 0.37
C ASN A 202 -17.96 -13.42 1.46
N PRO A 203 -19.09 -13.11 2.14
CA PRO A 203 -19.11 -12.15 3.22
C PRO A 203 -18.34 -12.66 4.45
N ILE A 204 -17.62 -11.78 5.11
CA ILE A 204 -16.90 -12.06 6.35
C ILE A 204 -17.27 -11.08 7.46
N THR A 205 -16.82 -11.35 8.67
CA THR A 205 -16.85 -10.39 9.79
C THR A 205 -15.43 -9.94 10.10
N LEU A 206 -15.19 -8.64 10.10
CA LEU A 206 -13.92 -8.04 10.52
C LEU A 206 -14.09 -7.40 11.91
N ASN A 207 -13.37 -7.92 12.87
CA ASN A 207 -13.24 -7.26 14.16
C ASN A 207 -12.49 -5.92 14.04
N VAL A 208 -12.59 -5.12 15.08
CA VAL A 208 -11.84 -3.87 15.15
C VAL A 208 -10.34 -4.12 14.99
N MET A 209 -9.66 -3.35 14.14
CA MET A 209 -8.24 -3.47 13.80
C MET A 209 -7.85 -4.78 13.07
N ALA A 210 -8.83 -5.56 12.63
CA ALA A 210 -8.56 -6.75 11.84
C ALA A 210 -8.51 -6.43 10.34
N ASN A 211 -7.72 -7.20 9.61
CA ASN A 211 -7.73 -7.26 8.16
C ASN A 211 -7.87 -8.71 7.69
N ASP A 212 -8.26 -8.87 6.45
CA ASP A 212 -8.30 -10.17 5.77
C ASP A 212 -8.19 -9.98 4.26
N THR A 213 -7.76 -11.00 3.55
CA THR A 213 -7.72 -11.02 2.09
C THR A 213 -9.01 -11.61 1.54
N LEU A 214 -9.77 -10.81 0.81
CA LEU A 214 -10.98 -11.25 0.13
C LEU A 214 -10.68 -11.69 -1.30
N VAL A 215 -11.33 -12.76 -1.72
CA VAL A 215 -11.17 -13.39 -3.04
C VAL A 215 -12.54 -13.58 -3.66
N THR A 216 -12.66 -13.35 -4.96
CA THR A 216 -13.91 -13.58 -5.70
C THR A 216 -13.80 -14.75 -6.67
N PRO A 217 -14.93 -15.21 -7.25
CA PRO A 217 -14.89 -16.07 -8.42
C PRO A 217 -14.09 -15.47 -9.58
N THR A 218 -13.48 -16.33 -10.38
CA THR A 218 -12.60 -15.95 -11.49
C THR A 218 -13.37 -15.45 -12.71
N PHE A 219 -12.74 -14.57 -13.48
CA PHE A 219 -13.21 -14.08 -14.77
C PHE A 219 -12.39 -14.67 -15.91
N THR A 220 -13.06 -15.29 -16.88
CA THR A 220 -12.46 -15.79 -18.12
C THR A 220 -12.78 -14.83 -19.26
N PRO A 221 -11.81 -14.07 -19.80
CA PRO A 221 -12.10 -13.14 -20.87
C PRO A 221 -12.50 -13.85 -22.15
N SER A 222 -13.44 -13.25 -22.88
CA SER A 222 -13.92 -13.75 -24.17
C SER A 222 -13.69 -12.77 -25.34
N THR A 223 -13.23 -11.57 -25.02
CA THR A 223 -13.03 -10.48 -25.98
C THR A 223 -11.64 -9.87 -25.83
N LEU A 224 -11.07 -9.41 -26.94
CA LEU A 224 -9.84 -8.63 -26.94
C LEU A 224 -10.10 -7.17 -26.52
N GLY A 225 -9.03 -6.48 -26.18
CA GLY A 225 -9.03 -5.05 -25.90
C GLY A 225 -8.92 -4.73 -24.41
N TYR A 226 -9.07 -3.45 -24.10
CA TYR A 226 -8.94 -2.94 -22.74
C TYR A 226 -10.13 -3.35 -21.86
N HIS A 227 -9.81 -3.91 -20.70
CA HIS A 227 -10.75 -4.22 -19.65
C HIS A 227 -10.44 -3.35 -18.43
N GLN A 228 -11.41 -2.57 -17.99
CA GLN A 228 -11.35 -1.87 -16.71
C GLN A 228 -11.92 -2.75 -15.63
N ILE A 229 -11.24 -2.84 -14.51
CA ILE A 229 -11.63 -3.65 -13.35
C ILE A 229 -11.83 -2.70 -12.20
N GLU A 230 -13.01 -2.74 -11.58
CA GLU A 230 -13.37 -1.89 -10.46
C GLU A 230 -13.59 -2.74 -9.21
N TYR A 231 -13.02 -2.28 -8.10
CA TYR A 231 -13.08 -2.91 -6.78
C TYR A 231 -13.72 -1.96 -5.79
N TRP A 232 -14.64 -2.44 -4.99
CA TRP A 232 -15.16 -1.72 -3.83
C TRP A 232 -15.64 -2.71 -2.77
N VAL A 233 -15.79 -2.25 -1.53
CA VAL A 233 -16.23 -3.05 -0.40
C VAL A 233 -17.46 -2.44 0.25
N THR A 234 -18.38 -3.28 0.69
CA THR A 234 -19.56 -2.92 1.47
C THR A 234 -19.61 -3.70 2.77
N SER A 235 -20.34 -3.21 3.77
CA SER A 235 -20.75 -3.99 4.94
C SER A 235 -22.15 -3.60 5.38
N ASP A 236 -22.70 -4.25 6.41
CA ASP A 236 -24.01 -3.88 6.95
C ASP A 236 -24.10 -2.43 7.45
N SER A 237 -22.98 -1.90 7.93
CA SER A 237 -22.93 -0.57 8.56
C SER A 237 -22.09 0.46 7.81
N PHE A 238 -21.39 0.03 6.76
CA PHE A 238 -20.58 0.88 5.89
C PHE A 238 -21.02 0.69 4.45
N PRO A 239 -21.67 1.69 3.82
CA PRO A 239 -22.38 1.50 2.57
C PRO A 239 -21.46 1.15 1.40
N THR A 240 -20.28 1.74 1.33
CA THR A 240 -19.29 1.46 0.29
C THR A 240 -17.96 2.15 0.60
N THR A 241 -16.83 1.54 0.21
CA THR A 241 -15.54 2.22 0.08
C THR A 241 -15.53 3.07 -1.19
N ASP A 242 -14.48 3.86 -1.37
CA ASP A 242 -14.12 4.36 -2.68
C ASP A 242 -13.87 3.21 -3.65
N THR A 243 -14.07 3.46 -4.93
CA THR A 243 -13.83 2.48 -5.98
C THR A 243 -12.39 2.58 -6.46
N ILE A 244 -11.66 1.48 -6.38
CA ILE A 244 -10.30 1.36 -6.94
C ILE A 244 -10.40 0.78 -8.34
N GLY A 245 -9.75 1.43 -9.30
CA GLY A 245 -9.72 1.02 -10.71
C GLY A 245 -8.37 0.41 -11.09
N ARG A 246 -8.42 -0.72 -11.79
CA ARG A 246 -7.26 -1.33 -12.45
C ARG A 246 -7.56 -1.54 -13.92
N GLY A 247 -6.52 -1.68 -14.73
CA GLY A 247 -6.68 -1.90 -16.17
C GLY A 247 -5.80 -3.03 -16.69
N THR A 248 -6.33 -3.82 -17.61
CA THR A 248 -5.59 -4.82 -18.36
C THR A 248 -6.04 -4.86 -19.80
N VAL A 249 -5.13 -5.23 -20.71
CA VAL A 249 -5.44 -5.41 -22.13
C VAL A 249 -5.38 -6.88 -22.47
N VAL A 250 -6.52 -7.46 -22.83
CA VAL A 250 -6.55 -8.81 -23.40
C VAL A 250 -6.13 -8.73 -24.85
N THR A 251 -5.03 -9.38 -25.17
CA THR A 251 -4.38 -9.33 -26.50
C THR A 251 -4.53 -10.64 -27.25
N ASP A 252 -4.10 -10.62 -28.50
CA ASP A 252 -3.97 -11.85 -29.29
C ASP A 252 -2.71 -12.66 -28.90
N SER A 253 -1.56 -11.97 -28.68
CA SER A 253 -0.28 -12.65 -28.48
C SER A 253 0.75 -11.89 -27.64
N VAL A 254 0.38 -10.80 -26.96
CA VAL A 254 1.33 -9.95 -26.25
C VAL A 254 1.20 -10.09 -24.74
N TYR A 255 2.33 -10.30 -24.06
CA TYR A 255 2.46 -10.17 -22.62
C TYR A 255 3.17 -8.87 -22.23
N ALA A 256 2.74 -8.21 -21.16
CA ALA A 256 3.48 -7.15 -20.48
C ALA A 256 3.07 -7.06 -19.00
N VAL A 257 3.95 -6.47 -18.20
CA VAL A 257 3.75 -6.10 -16.80
C VAL A 257 3.95 -4.60 -16.54
N ASP A 258 4.10 -3.83 -17.61
CA ASP A 258 4.32 -2.39 -17.52
C ASP A 258 3.01 -1.69 -17.20
N PHE A 259 2.95 -1.04 -16.04
CA PHE A 259 1.73 -0.39 -15.54
C PHE A 259 1.45 0.94 -16.19
N ASP A 260 2.49 1.68 -16.53
CA ASP A 260 2.38 3.02 -17.07
C ASP A 260 3.50 3.25 -18.10
N TRP A 261 3.29 2.70 -19.27
CA TRP A 261 4.19 2.90 -20.39
C TRP A 261 3.95 4.24 -21.11
N ASP A 262 2.84 4.91 -20.80
CA ASP A 262 2.47 6.24 -21.26
C ASP A 262 2.89 7.31 -20.25
N SER A 263 3.73 6.96 -19.30
CA SER A 263 4.18 7.91 -18.31
C SER A 263 4.86 9.09 -18.98
N ASP A 264 4.36 10.27 -18.73
CA ASP A 264 4.93 11.56 -19.13
C ASP A 264 6.31 11.83 -18.51
N GLY A 265 6.95 10.80 -17.98
CA GLY A 265 8.24 10.85 -17.31
C GLY A 265 8.15 11.31 -15.86
N ALA A 266 6.98 11.60 -15.32
CA ALA A 266 6.86 12.00 -13.91
C ALA A 266 7.27 10.86 -12.97
N ASN A 267 7.01 9.61 -13.36
CA ASN A 267 7.49 8.41 -12.69
C ASN A 267 8.69 7.75 -13.39
N ALA A 268 9.14 8.27 -14.51
CA ALA A 268 10.30 7.76 -15.24
C ALA A 268 11.63 7.90 -14.47
N GLY A 269 11.62 8.51 -13.29
CA GLY A 269 12.80 8.65 -12.45
C GLY A 269 13.27 7.36 -11.77
N GLY A 270 12.53 6.27 -11.89
CA GLY A 270 12.85 4.98 -11.26
C GLY A 270 13.65 4.01 -12.15
N GLY A 271 14.01 4.39 -13.34
CA GLY A 271 14.80 3.51 -14.20
C GLY A 271 16.18 3.20 -13.64
N TYR A 272 16.43 1.96 -13.29
CA TYR A 272 17.78 1.50 -12.99
C TYR A 272 18.54 1.28 -14.30
N TYR A 273 19.64 2.00 -14.47
CA TYR A 273 20.57 1.70 -15.54
C TYR A 273 21.50 0.56 -15.09
N LEU A 274 21.67 -0.45 -15.94
CA LEU A 274 22.77 -1.38 -15.77
C LEU A 274 24.07 -0.57 -15.83
N GLY A 275 24.71 -0.41 -14.69
CA GLY A 275 25.93 0.39 -14.57
C GLY A 275 27.04 -0.18 -15.45
N ARG A 276 27.93 0.67 -15.96
CA ARG A 276 29.10 0.26 -16.77
C ARG A 276 30.03 -0.74 -16.09
N SER A 277 29.94 -0.85 -14.77
CA SER A 277 30.71 -1.78 -13.93
C SER A 277 30.03 -3.13 -13.68
N CYS A 278 28.85 -3.35 -14.19
CA CYS A 278 28.04 -4.55 -13.90
C CYS A 278 28.41 -5.79 -14.70
N GLY A 279 29.56 -5.86 -15.30
CA GLY A 279 30.20 -7.11 -15.76
C GLY A 279 29.34 -8.11 -16.56
N GLY A 280 28.38 -7.66 -17.37
CA GLY A 280 27.57 -8.54 -18.19
C GLY A 280 26.27 -9.06 -17.54
N GLN A 281 25.66 -8.30 -16.67
CA GLN A 281 24.33 -8.60 -16.12
C GLN A 281 23.24 -8.45 -17.20
N SER A 282 22.21 -9.29 -17.10
CA SER A 282 21.02 -9.24 -17.95
C SER A 282 19.82 -8.84 -17.08
N LEU A 283 18.98 -7.97 -17.62
CA LEU A 283 17.67 -7.64 -17.08
C LEU A 283 16.63 -8.25 -18.02
N GLY A 284 15.60 -8.88 -17.47
CA GLY A 284 14.53 -9.47 -18.25
C GLY A 284 13.28 -9.69 -17.40
N ASN A 285 12.13 -9.73 -18.04
CA ASN A 285 10.89 -10.14 -17.46
C ASN A 285 10.69 -11.64 -17.66
N ALA A 286 10.08 -12.31 -16.68
CA ALA A 286 9.63 -13.67 -16.77
C ALA A 286 8.09 -13.68 -16.88
N PHE A 287 7.56 -14.55 -17.74
CA PHE A 287 6.13 -14.71 -17.93
C PHE A 287 5.74 -16.18 -17.81
N ASP A 288 4.63 -16.45 -17.15
CA ASP A 288 4.08 -17.79 -17.04
C ASP A 288 3.31 -18.16 -18.30
N MET A 289 3.65 -19.31 -18.87
CA MET A 289 3.00 -19.85 -20.06
C MET A 289 2.13 -21.06 -19.67
N TYR A 290 0.82 -20.92 -19.75
CA TYR A 290 -0.14 -21.95 -19.38
C TYR A 290 -0.53 -22.85 -20.55
N VAL A 291 -0.34 -22.39 -21.76
CA VAL A 291 -0.51 -23.18 -23.00
C VAL A 291 0.70 -23.00 -23.90
N ASN A 292 1.03 -24.07 -24.63
CA ASN A 292 2.07 -24.02 -25.66
C ASN A 292 1.55 -23.24 -26.87
N ASP A 293 1.88 -21.96 -26.91
CA ASP A 293 1.56 -21.12 -28.04
C ASP A 293 2.76 -20.24 -28.40
N GLN A 294 2.82 -19.81 -29.64
CA GLN A 294 3.83 -18.83 -30.05
C GLN A 294 3.30 -17.44 -29.65
N VAL A 295 3.96 -16.83 -28.71
CA VAL A 295 3.72 -15.45 -28.30
C VAL A 295 4.62 -14.53 -29.10
#